data_51a7964ddfcd8411c350da2333bb56e2
#
_entry.id   51a7964ddfcd8411c350da2333bb56e2
#
_cell.length_a   1.000
_cell.length_b   1.000
_cell.length_c   1.000
_cell.angle_alpha   90.00
_cell.angle_beta   90.00
_cell.angle_gamma   90.00
#
_symmetry.space_group_name_H-M   'P 1'
#
loop_
_entity.id
_entity.type
_entity.pdbx_description
1 polymer ?
#
loop_
_entity_poly.entity_id
_entity_poly.type
_entity_poly.pdbx_seq_one_letter_code
_entity_poly.pdbx_strand_id
1 'polypeptide(L)'
;MQRMVFGSLAIVFVLAQAVTFSQGTSDVATIVSAEEIQTVVSAPGGGDREIKIVDLGKFNLGVAVLRRGAIKAGSPMGAINHTKVTEAYYVVSGSGTLVTGGEVENVRALAANNELVTTVVGPGNNATFKKPAQSQKISAGDVVIIPAGVYHGFSEVPDHIEYVSIRPDLEKVLPGGYVNPALKK
;
A
#
# COMPACT_ATOMS: atom_id res chain seq x y z
N MET A 1 -26.15 -4.80 -79.26
CA MET A 1 -24.74 -4.77 -78.70
C MET A 1 -24.81 -4.08 -77.36
N GLN A 2 -24.79 -4.84 -76.32
CA GLN A 2 -24.93 -4.35 -74.93
C GLN A 2 -23.54 -4.51 -74.27
N ARG A 3 -22.93 -3.39 -73.90
CA ARG A 3 -21.61 -3.38 -73.24
C ARG A 3 -21.82 -3.54 -71.72
N MET A 4 -21.35 -4.67 -71.19
CA MET A 4 -21.20 -4.86 -69.75
C MET A 4 -20.02 -4.05 -69.25
N VAL A 5 -20.23 -3.17 -68.28
CA VAL A 5 -19.18 -2.48 -67.53
C VAL A 5 -18.97 -3.25 -66.24
N PHE A 6 -17.81 -3.89 -66.11
CA PHE A 6 -17.36 -4.51 -64.85
C PHE A 6 -16.75 -3.43 -63.96
N GLY A 7 -17.43 -3.09 -62.88
CA GLY A 7 -16.86 -2.22 -61.86
C GLY A 7 -16.01 -3.06 -60.90
N SER A 8 -14.74 -2.76 -60.85
CA SER A 8 -13.84 -3.36 -59.84
C SER A 8 -14.01 -2.70 -58.49
N LEU A 9 -14.48 -3.46 -57.52
CA LEU A 9 -14.59 -3.03 -56.12
C LEU A 9 -13.22 -3.22 -55.45
N ALA A 10 -12.49 -2.15 -55.21
CA ALA A 10 -11.23 -2.20 -54.44
C ALA A 10 -11.58 -2.22 -52.92
N ILE A 11 -11.34 -3.37 -52.29
CA ILE A 11 -11.43 -3.51 -50.84
C ILE A 11 -10.14 -2.98 -50.20
N VAL A 12 -10.23 -1.81 -49.54
CA VAL A 12 -9.11 -1.25 -48.78
C VAL A 12 -9.11 -1.94 -47.39
N PHE A 13 -8.15 -2.81 -47.18
CA PHE A 13 -7.85 -3.35 -45.85
C PHE A 13 -7.14 -2.27 -45.02
N VAL A 14 -7.83 -1.66 -44.08
CA VAL A 14 -7.23 -0.83 -43.04
C VAL A 14 -6.66 -1.77 -41.99
N LEU A 15 -5.34 -2.01 -42.00
CA LEU A 15 -4.65 -2.66 -40.88
C LEU A 15 -4.66 -1.71 -39.70
N ALA A 16 -5.54 -1.94 -38.74
CA ALA A 16 -5.45 -1.33 -37.42
C ALA A 16 -4.22 -1.91 -36.70
N GLN A 17 -3.14 -1.13 -36.67
CA GLN A 17 -2.00 -1.46 -35.80
C GLN A 17 -2.45 -1.28 -34.36
N ALA A 18 -2.62 -2.39 -33.64
CA ALA A 18 -2.78 -2.38 -32.20
C ALA A 18 -1.47 -1.85 -31.60
N VAL A 19 -1.49 -0.62 -31.09
CA VAL A 19 -0.40 -0.10 -30.26
C VAL A 19 -0.47 -0.87 -28.96
N THR A 20 0.32 -1.93 -28.83
CA THR A 20 0.56 -2.58 -27.56
C THR A 20 1.41 -1.65 -26.72
N PHE A 21 0.77 -0.95 -25.79
CA PHE A 21 1.51 -0.34 -24.68
C PHE A 21 2.14 -1.50 -23.88
N SER A 22 3.41 -1.78 -24.15
CA SER A 22 4.24 -2.54 -23.23
C SER A 22 4.32 -1.70 -21.95
N GLN A 23 3.62 -2.12 -20.90
CA GLN A 23 3.90 -1.64 -19.54
C GLN A 23 5.28 -2.19 -19.21
N GLY A 24 6.32 -1.40 -19.51
CA GLY A 24 7.70 -1.76 -19.25
C GLY A 24 7.92 -1.87 -17.75
N THR A 25 8.08 -3.09 -17.27
CA THR A 25 8.76 -3.31 -15.99
C THR A 25 10.16 -2.72 -16.13
N SER A 26 10.60 -1.96 -15.12
CA SER A 26 11.96 -1.42 -15.10
C SER A 26 12.98 -2.56 -15.22
N ASP A 27 13.91 -2.46 -16.12
CA ASP A 27 15.02 -3.43 -16.27
C ASP A 27 16.07 -3.30 -15.16
N VAL A 28 15.88 -2.36 -14.24
CA VAL A 28 16.79 -2.09 -13.12
C VAL A 28 16.06 -2.12 -11.80
N ALA A 29 16.77 -2.45 -10.72
CA ALA A 29 16.22 -2.46 -9.38
C ALA A 29 15.84 -1.04 -8.92
N THR A 30 14.71 -0.91 -8.25
CA THR A 30 14.35 0.29 -7.50
C THR A 30 14.93 0.20 -6.09
N ILE A 31 15.69 1.21 -5.70
CA ILE A 31 16.25 1.31 -4.35
C ILE A 31 15.39 2.27 -3.54
N VAL A 32 15.04 1.87 -2.32
CA VAL A 32 14.57 2.75 -1.25
C VAL A 32 15.71 2.83 -0.24
N SER A 33 16.44 3.94 -0.23
CA SER A 33 17.63 4.10 0.61
C SER A 33 17.27 4.45 2.07
N ALA A 34 18.20 4.24 2.99
CA ALA A 34 18.04 4.67 4.38
C ALA A 34 17.81 6.19 4.48
N GLU A 35 18.46 6.99 3.62
CA GLU A 35 18.25 8.44 3.56
C GLU A 35 16.81 8.79 3.14
N GLU A 36 16.25 8.11 2.15
CA GLU A 36 14.87 8.32 1.71
C GLU A 36 13.87 7.93 2.82
N ILE A 37 14.11 6.81 3.52
CA ILE A 37 13.31 6.41 4.69
C ILE A 37 13.33 7.50 5.75
N GLN A 38 14.51 7.98 6.14
CA GLN A 38 14.65 9.04 7.14
C GLN A 38 14.03 10.36 6.70
N THR A 39 14.17 10.73 5.43
CA THR A 39 13.55 11.94 4.88
C THR A 39 12.03 11.87 5.00
N VAL A 40 11.42 10.75 4.63
CA VAL A 40 9.96 10.59 4.64
C VAL A 40 9.42 10.48 6.06
N VAL A 41 10.05 9.70 6.95
CA VAL A 41 9.56 9.52 8.32
C VAL A 41 9.69 10.80 9.14
N SER A 42 10.68 11.64 8.86
CA SER A 42 10.92 12.90 9.55
C SER A 42 10.10 14.07 8.99
N ALA A 43 9.46 13.92 7.84
CA ALA A 43 8.67 14.99 7.24
C ALA A 43 7.44 15.32 8.12
N PRO A 44 6.96 16.60 8.15
CA PRO A 44 5.83 17.02 8.98
C PRO A 44 4.56 16.21 8.71
N GLY A 45 3.71 15.97 9.73
CA GLY A 45 2.40 15.33 9.61
C GLY A 45 2.34 13.91 10.20
N GLY A 46 3.46 13.23 10.46
CA GLY A 46 3.49 11.91 11.13
C GLY A 46 2.64 10.83 10.43
N GLY A 47 2.52 9.65 11.07
CA GLY A 47 1.65 8.58 10.60
C GLY A 47 2.28 7.68 9.53
N ASP A 48 1.42 7.01 8.78
CA ASP A 48 1.76 6.07 7.71
C ASP A 48 2.05 6.83 6.42
N ARG A 49 3.19 6.59 5.81
CA ARG A 49 3.66 7.32 4.63
C ARG A 49 4.25 6.40 3.59
N GLU A 50 3.67 6.44 2.42
CA GLU A 50 4.26 5.78 1.27
C GLU A 50 5.53 6.50 0.84
N ILE A 51 6.59 5.74 0.55
CA ILE A 51 7.87 6.25 0.04
C ILE A 51 7.87 6.14 -1.48
N LYS A 52 7.66 4.92 -1.99
CA LYS A 52 7.58 4.62 -3.42
C LYS A 52 6.59 3.48 -3.67
N ILE A 53 5.92 3.53 -4.81
CA ILE A 53 5.11 2.41 -5.33
C ILE A 53 5.65 2.06 -6.71
N VAL A 54 6.16 0.84 -6.84
CA VAL A 54 6.74 0.34 -8.09
C VAL A 54 5.69 -0.49 -8.84
N ASP A 55 5.45 -0.16 -10.10
CA ASP A 55 4.65 -1.01 -10.98
C ASP A 55 5.51 -2.18 -11.48
N LEU A 56 5.17 -3.40 -11.07
CA LEU A 56 5.85 -4.63 -11.47
C LEU A 56 5.11 -5.36 -12.61
N GLY A 57 4.25 -4.66 -13.33
CA GLY A 57 3.45 -5.18 -14.43
C GLY A 57 2.19 -5.89 -13.93
N LYS A 58 2.33 -7.02 -13.27
CA LYS A 58 1.19 -7.80 -12.76
C LYS A 58 0.57 -7.22 -11.47
N PHE A 59 1.35 -6.57 -10.65
CA PHE A 59 0.93 -5.96 -9.38
C PHE A 59 1.81 -4.75 -9.07
N ASN A 60 1.38 -3.93 -8.12
CA ASN A 60 2.20 -2.87 -7.57
C ASN A 60 2.86 -3.32 -6.27
N LEU A 61 4.06 -2.82 -6.00
CA LEU A 61 4.75 -3.04 -4.73
C LEU A 61 5.03 -1.69 -4.09
N GLY A 62 4.32 -1.40 -2.98
CA GLY A 62 4.56 -0.23 -2.16
C GLY A 62 5.65 -0.47 -1.12
N VAL A 63 6.37 0.59 -0.79
CA VAL A 63 7.28 0.66 0.35
C VAL A 63 6.95 1.91 1.13
N ALA A 64 6.50 1.72 2.36
CA ALA A 64 6.10 2.77 3.27
C ALA A 64 6.92 2.76 4.55
N VAL A 65 6.87 3.85 5.31
CA VAL A 65 7.46 3.94 6.64
C VAL A 65 6.45 4.50 7.62
N LEU A 66 6.44 3.95 8.83
CA LEU A 66 5.62 4.41 9.94
C LEU A 66 6.47 4.62 11.18
N ARG A 67 6.17 5.70 11.89
CA ARG A 67 6.62 5.91 13.26
C ARG A 67 5.42 6.19 14.16
N ARG A 68 5.28 5.40 15.21
CA ARG A 68 4.28 5.58 16.27
C ARG A 68 4.99 5.98 17.55
N GLY A 69 4.48 7.00 18.21
CA GLY A 69 4.88 7.36 19.57
C GLY A 69 4.23 6.42 20.61
N ALA A 70 4.46 6.74 21.87
CA ALA A 70 3.96 5.97 23.00
C ALA A 70 2.44 5.78 22.97
N ILE A 71 2.01 4.55 23.24
CA ILE A 71 0.62 4.16 23.47
C ILE A 71 0.60 3.48 24.85
N LYS A 72 -0.16 4.05 25.78
CA LYS A 72 -0.26 3.51 27.13
C LYS A 72 -1.11 2.23 27.14
N ALA A 73 -0.63 1.21 27.83
CA ALA A 73 -1.39 -0.03 28.05
C ALA A 73 -2.77 0.29 28.69
N GLY A 74 -3.82 -0.40 28.24
CA GLY A 74 -5.19 -0.18 28.67
C GLY A 74 -5.91 0.99 27.97
N SER A 75 -5.28 1.71 27.06
CA SER A 75 -5.96 2.66 26.19
C SER A 75 -6.91 1.94 25.21
N PRO A 76 -7.98 2.61 24.72
CA PRO A 76 -8.80 2.03 23.67
C PRO A 76 -7.94 1.61 22.46
N MET A 77 -8.07 0.35 22.05
CA MET A 77 -7.27 -0.22 20.97
C MET A 77 -7.90 0.10 19.61
N GLY A 78 -7.35 1.11 18.93
CA GLY A 78 -7.71 1.37 17.53
C GLY A 78 -7.35 0.19 16.63
N ALA A 79 -8.20 -0.07 15.66
CA ALA A 79 -8.02 -1.10 14.65
C ALA A 79 -8.15 -0.50 13.25
N ILE A 80 -7.33 -0.97 12.34
CA ILE A 80 -7.47 -0.68 10.91
C ILE A 80 -7.34 -1.98 10.14
N ASN A 81 -8.00 -2.09 9.00
CA ASN A 81 -7.70 -3.12 8.01
C ASN A 81 -7.57 -2.50 6.62
N HIS A 82 -6.85 -3.18 5.74
CA HIS A 82 -6.70 -2.87 4.32
C HIS A 82 -7.31 -4.02 3.54
N THR A 83 -8.41 -3.79 2.82
CA THR A 83 -9.18 -4.89 2.22
C THR A 83 -8.53 -5.50 0.99
N LYS A 84 -7.57 -4.79 0.36
CA LYS A 84 -6.93 -5.16 -0.91
C LYS A 84 -5.39 -5.24 -0.83
N VAL A 85 -4.81 -4.66 0.19
CA VAL A 85 -3.35 -4.55 0.34
C VAL A 85 -2.90 -5.41 1.52
N THR A 86 -1.96 -6.31 1.27
CA THR A 86 -1.22 -7.06 2.30
C THR A 86 -0.06 -6.19 2.80
N GLU A 87 0.33 -6.34 4.05
CA GLU A 87 1.47 -5.64 4.62
C GLU A 87 2.50 -6.63 5.19
N ALA A 88 3.77 -6.34 4.97
CA ALA A 88 4.86 -7.01 5.64
C ALA A 88 5.71 -5.94 6.36
N TYR A 89 5.69 -5.94 7.69
CA TYR A 89 6.50 -5.03 8.50
C TYR A 89 7.91 -5.58 8.72
N TYR A 90 8.89 -4.71 8.65
CA TYR A 90 10.20 -4.91 9.23
C TYR A 90 10.42 -3.82 10.29
N VAL A 91 10.50 -4.21 11.55
CA VAL A 91 10.68 -3.27 12.65
C VAL A 91 12.12 -2.77 12.67
N VAL A 92 12.30 -1.46 12.47
CA VAL A 92 13.61 -0.80 12.41
C VAL A 92 14.09 -0.40 13.79
N SER A 93 13.19 0.14 14.63
CA SER A 93 13.54 0.59 15.97
C SER A 93 12.34 0.55 16.93
N GLY A 94 12.64 0.55 18.22
CA GLY A 94 11.63 0.53 19.27
C GLY A 94 10.93 -0.81 19.44
N SER A 95 9.77 -0.79 20.10
CA SER A 95 8.95 -1.98 20.33
C SER A 95 7.50 -1.63 20.62
N GLY A 96 6.60 -2.61 20.46
CA GLY A 96 5.19 -2.47 20.79
C GLY A 96 4.51 -3.82 20.91
N THR A 97 3.29 -3.83 21.46
CA THR A 97 2.42 -5.00 21.47
C THR A 97 1.43 -4.87 20.33
N LEU A 98 1.67 -5.58 19.26
CA LEU A 98 0.80 -5.67 18.09
C LEU A 98 -0.39 -6.57 18.43
N VAL A 99 -1.59 -6.15 18.05
CA VAL A 99 -2.83 -6.93 18.14
C VAL A 99 -3.42 -7.12 16.75
N THR A 100 -3.88 -8.35 16.46
CA THR A 100 -4.40 -8.70 15.14
C THR A 100 -5.60 -9.62 15.19
N GLY A 101 -6.50 -9.48 14.22
CA GLY A 101 -7.70 -10.32 14.06
C GLY A 101 -8.67 -10.23 15.25
N GLY A 102 -9.68 -11.09 15.23
CA GLY A 102 -10.67 -11.17 16.30
C GLY A 102 -11.87 -10.24 16.13
N GLU A 103 -12.51 -9.89 17.23
CA GLU A 103 -13.74 -9.10 17.24
C GLU A 103 -13.43 -7.60 17.29
N VAL A 104 -14.08 -6.84 16.42
CA VAL A 104 -14.02 -5.38 16.39
C VAL A 104 -15.42 -4.78 16.47
N GLU A 105 -15.51 -3.53 16.87
CA GLU A 105 -16.72 -2.72 16.91
C GLU A 105 -16.47 -1.33 16.32
N ASN A 106 -17.53 -0.53 16.17
CA ASN A 106 -17.44 0.83 15.61
C ASN A 106 -16.80 0.88 14.23
N VAL A 107 -17.04 -0.12 13.39
CA VAL A 107 -16.46 -0.22 12.06
C VAL A 107 -16.93 0.93 11.18
N ARG A 108 -15.98 1.65 10.56
CA ARG A 108 -16.23 2.76 9.63
C ARG A 108 -15.29 2.65 8.44
N ALA A 109 -15.85 2.67 7.23
CA ALA A 109 -15.05 2.70 6.02
C ALA A 109 -14.14 3.95 6.01
N LEU A 110 -12.92 3.78 5.54
CA LEU A 110 -12.04 4.90 5.22
C LEU A 110 -12.65 5.69 4.05
N ALA A 111 -12.60 7.02 4.12
CA ALA A 111 -13.13 7.87 3.06
C ALA A 111 -12.34 7.63 1.76
N ALA A 112 -13.02 7.29 0.66
CA ALA A 112 -12.40 6.89 -0.59
C ALA A 112 -11.50 7.97 -1.22
N ASN A 113 -11.75 9.24 -0.91
CA ASN A 113 -10.97 10.40 -1.36
C ASN A 113 -9.85 10.81 -0.38
N ASN A 114 -9.65 10.07 0.70
CA ASN A 114 -8.56 10.33 1.64
C ASN A 114 -7.23 9.88 1.03
N GLU A 115 -6.17 10.67 1.20
CA GLU A 115 -4.82 10.34 0.74
C GLU A 115 -4.33 8.98 1.28
N LEU A 116 -4.67 8.65 2.54
CA LEU A 116 -4.38 7.35 3.11
C LEU A 116 -4.92 6.21 2.23
N VAL A 117 -6.15 6.36 1.70
CA VAL A 117 -6.79 5.36 0.82
C VAL A 117 -6.23 5.39 -0.58
N THR A 118 -6.08 6.58 -1.16
CA THR A 118 -5.73 6.71 -2.58
C THR A 118 -4.25 6.46 -2.87
N THR A 119 -3.40 6.53 -1.84
CA THR A 119 -1.93 6.53 -2.04
C THR A 119 -1.19 5.57 -1.13
N VAL A 120 -1.70 5.28 0.07
CA VAL A 120 -0.89 4.60 1.10
C VAL A 120 -1.36 3.18 1.37
N VAL A 121 -2.61 2.96 1.75
CA VAL A 121 -3.10 1.66 2.25
C VAL A 121 -4.21 1.04 1.41
N GLY A 122 -4.74 1.76 0.44
CA GLY A 122 -5.91 1.32 -0.32
C GLY A 122 -7.21 1.32 0.50
N PRO A 123 -8.30 0.74 -0.05
CA PRO A 123 -9.57 0.64 0.64
C PRO A 123 -9.49 -0.14 1.94
N GLY A 124 -10.20 0.31 2.97
CA GLY A 124 -10.19 -0.33 4.28
C GLY A 124 -11.17 0.27 5.25
N ASN A 125 -11.07 -0.13 6.50
CA ASN A 125 -11.93 0.35 7.58
C ASN A 125 -11.12 0.66 8.83
N ASN A 126 -11.53 1.69 9.54
CA ASN A 126 -11.18 1.90 10.94
C ASN A 126 -12.20 1.19 11.84
N ALA A 127 -11.74 0.74 12.99
CA ALA A 127 -12.57 0.11 14.01
C ALA A 127 -11.95 0.28 15.41
N THR A 128 -12.56 -0.33 16.40
CA THR A 128 -12.00 -0.51 17.75
C THR A 128 -11.97 -2.00 18.06
N PHE A 129 -10.86 -2.51 18.59
CA PHE A 129 -10.80 -3.89 19.06
C PHE A 129 -11.69 -4.07 20.28
N LYS A 130 -12.56 -5.06 20.22
CA LYS A 130 -13.33 -5.57 21.35
C LYS A 130 -12.60 -6.75 22.00
N LYS A 131 -12.13 -7.67 21.17
CA LYS A 131 -11.38 -8.85 21.59
C LYS A 131 -10.40 -9.28 20.49
N PRO A 132 -9.12 -8.91 20.58
CA PRO A 132 -8.10 -9.38 19.61
C PRO A 132 -7.99 -10.92 19.61
N ALA A 133 -7.74 -11.50 18.46
CA ALA A 133 -7.43 -12.93 18.34
C ALA A 133 -5.98 -13.24 18.75
N GLN A 134 -5.06 -12.30 18.47
CA GLN A 134 -3.65 -12.42 18.79
C GLN A 134 -3.13 -11.10 19.38
N SER A 135 -2.23 -11.24 20.34
CA SER A 135 -1.46 -10.14 20.93
C SER A 135 0.00 -10.58 21.03
N GLN A 136 0.89 -9.88 20.35
CA GLN A 136 2.30 -10.25 20.24
C GLN A 136 3.19 -9.04 20.44
N LYS A 137 4.15 -9.15 21.36
CA LYS A 137 5.23 -8.15 21.46
C LYS A 137 6.16 -8.30 20.27
N ILE A 138 6.43 -7.17 19.60
CA ILE A 138 7.38 -7.06 18.50
C ILE A 138 8.39 -5.96 18.79
N SER A 139 9.60 -6.10 18.25
CA SER A 139 10.74 -5.22 18.48
C SER A 139 11.66 -5.15 17.26
N ALA A 140 12.65 -4.28 17.31
CA ALA A 140 13.62 -4.13 16.22
C ALA A 140 14.18 -5.48 15.74
N GLY A 141 14.17 -5.70 14.43
CA GLY A 141 14.56 -6.93 13.74
C GLY A 141 13.41 -7.90 13.45
N ASP A 142 12.24 -7.74 14.08
CA ASP A 142 11.08 -8.60 13.82
C ASP A 142 10.45 -8.31 12.47
N VAL A 143 9.92 -9.36 11.83
CA VAL A 143 9.09 -9.28 10.62
C VAL A 143 7.69 -9.75 10.94
N VAL A 144 6.68 -9.00 10.48
CA VAL A 144 5.26 -9.33 10.65
C VAL A 144 4.57 -9.32 9.29
N ILE A 145 3.80 -10.35 8.99
CA ILE A 145 2.97 -10.38 7.76
C ILE A 145 1.51 -10.27 8.16
N ILE A 146 0.83 -9.26 7.63
CA ILE A 146 -0.58 -8.97 7.87
C ILE A 146 -1.33 -9.13 6.53
N PRO A 147 -2.09 -10.22 6.36
CA PRO A 147 -2.88 -10.42 5.15
C PRO A 147 -3.94 -9.32 4.96
N ALA A 148 -4.29 -9.04 3.71
CA ALA A 148 -5.40 -8.15 3.38
C ALA A 148 -6.67 -8.56 4.14
N GLY A 149 -7.40 -7.58 4.65
CA GLY A 149 -8.63 -7.77 5.43
C GLY A 149 -8.42 -7.98 6.93
N VAL A 150 -7.23 -8.32 7.40
CA VAL A 150 -6.96 -8.55 8.83
C VAL A 150 -6.90 -7.23 9.58
N TYR A 151 -7.77 -7.06 10.58
CA TYR A 151 -7.68 -5.93 11.51
C TYR A 151 -6.42 -6.02 12.35
N HIS A 152 -5.72 -4.90 12.48
CA HIS A 152 -4.49 -4.79 13.24
C HIS A 152 -4.33 -3.43 13.89
N GLY A 153 -3.52 -3.37 14.94
CA GLY A 153 -3.24 -2.16 15.71
C GLY A 153 -2.27 -2.44 16.85
N PHE A 154 -2.06 -1.48 17.70
CA PHE A 154 -1.20 -1.64 18.88
C PHE A 154 -1.99 -1.43 20.16
N SER A 155 -1.84 -2.34 21.14
CA SER A 155 -2.38 -2.19 22.49
C SER A 155 -1.44 -1.43 23.41
N GLU A 156 -0.14 -1.42 23.11
CA GLU A 156 0.89 -0.73 23.86
C GLU A 156 2.10 -0.41 22.97
N VAL A 157 2.66 0.76 23.13
CA VAL A 157 3.99 1.16 22.64
C VAL A 157 4.67 1.89 23.79
N PRO A 158 5.70 1.31 24.44
CA PRO A 158 6.31 1.89 25.64
C PRO A 158 6.93 3.28 25.43
N ASP A 159 7.57 3.49 24.26
CA ASP A 159 8.19 4.76 23.85
C ASP A 159 7.84 5.07 22.40
N HIS A 160 8.42 4.33 21.47
CA HIS A 160 8.12 4.40 20.05
C HIS A 160 8.27 3.02 19.39
N ILE A 161 7.70 2.91 18.20
CA ILE A 161 8.02 1.86 17.24
C ILE A 161 8.08 2.47 15.85
N GLU A 162 9.15 2.12 15.11
CA GLU A 162 9.33 2.51 13.72
C GLU A 162 9.53 1.25 12.86
N TYR A 163 8.83 1.17 11.75
CA TYR A 163 8.90 0.04 10.85
C TYR A 163 8.71 0.45 9.39
N VAL A 164 9.38 -0.27 8.51
CA VAL A 164 9.12 -0.24 7.07
C VAL A 164 8.01 -1.24 6.77
N SER A 165 7.03 -0.84 5.97
CA SER A 165 5.95 -1.68 5.49
C SER A 165 6.11 -1.94 4.00
N ILE A 166 6.28 -3.20 3.62
CA ILE A 166 6.27 -3.66 2.23
C ILE A 166 4.84 -4.06 1.89
N ARG A 167 4.29 -3.52 0.79
CA ARG A 167 2.86 -3.61 0.43
C ARG A 167 2.63 -4.21 -0.94
N PRO A 168 2.51 -5.53 -1.06
CA PRO A 168 2.00 -6.15 -2.27
C PRO A 168 0.55 -5.71 -2.54
N ASP A 169 0.32 -5.05 -3.67
CA ASP A 169 -0.98 -4.56 -4.14
C ASP A 169 -1.33 -5.29 -5.43
N LEU A 170 -1.96 -6.47 -5.28
CA LEU A 170 -2.28 -7.38 -6.38
C LEU A 170 -3.36 -6.84 -7.31
N GLU A 171 -4.21 -5.94 -6.82
CA GLU A 171 -5.32 -5.36 -7.60
C GLU A 171 -4.96 -3.96 -8.15
N LYS A 172 -3.74 -3.49 -7.90
CA LYS A 172 -3.23 -2.20 -8.37
C LYS A 172 -4.15 -1.03 -7.95
N VAL A 173 -4.62 -1.08 -6.70
CA VAL A 173 -5.47 -0.02 -6.13
C VAL A 173 -4.66 1.22 -5.72
N LEU A 174 -3.35 1.08 -5.57
CA LEU A 174 -2.42 2.18 -5.31
C LEU A 174 -1.77 2.68 -6.61
N PRO A 175 -1.34 3.95 -6.67
CA PRO A 175 -0.82 4.56 -7.90
C PRO A 175 0.61 4.07 -8.21
N GLY A 176 0.75 3.13 -9.15
CA GLY A 176 2.06 2.70 -9.65
C GLY A 176 2.91 3.87 -10.14
N GLY A 177 4.20 3.86 -9.81
CA GLY A 177 5.12 4.97 -10.13
C GLY A 177 5.09 6.13 -9.12
N TYR A 178 4.35 6.01 -8.03
CA TYR A 178 4.35 7.05 -6.97
C TYR A 178 5.73 7.20 -6.34
N VAL A 179 6.10 8.44 -6.08
CA VAL A 179 7.28 8.84 -5.29
C VAL A 179 6.85 9.93 -4.32
N ASN A 180 7.18 9.75 -3.04
CA ASN A 180 6.80 10.70 -2.00
C ASN A 180 7.27 12.12 -2.34
N PRO A 181 6.40 13.14 -2.20
CA PRO A 181 6.77 14.53 -2.49
C PRO A 181 7.98 15.04 -1.70
N ALA A 182 8.20 14.54 -0.47
CA ALA A 182 9.37 14.91 0.34
C ALA A 182 10.72 14.53 -0.30
N LEU A 183 10.71 13.60 -1.27
CA LEU A 183 11.90 13.17 -2.01
C LEU A 183 12.13 13.96 -3.31
N LYS A 184 11.17 14.79 -3.72
CA LYS A 184 11.30 15.63 -4.91
C LYS A 184 12.05 16.91 -4.51
N LYS A 185 13.28 17.04 -4.97
CA LYS A 185 14.08 18.27 -4.86
C LYS A 185 13.66 19.30 -5.91
#